data_04ef23f59464ad869bb8005a8015f3b7
#
_entry.id   04ef23f59464ad869bb8005a8015f3b7
#
_cell.length_a   1.000
_cell.length_b   1.000
_cell.length_c   1.000
_cell.angle_alpha   90.00
_cell.angle_beta   90.00
_cell.angle_gamma   90.00
#
_symmetry.space_group_name_H-M   'P 1'
#
loop_
_entity.id
_entity.type
_entity.pdbx_description
1 polymer ?
#
loop_
_entity_poly.entity_id
_entity_poly.type
_entity_poly.pdbx_seq_one_letter_code
_entity_poly.pdbx_strand_id
1 'polypeptide(L)'
;MTSPAFSATRESEVESLLAGQLAAADRALADAQKTLRHRLGCDDELIGDRIVAQVRAGIESLAGQLAQGDEPYALAHKLTAEPALVRHIHAIAIEAELAERLSERLALDPVVSPLLQTVLAASVSANDLLTAQARFVQSQRRGELVLAELPADLRDVLPTGPKPTAAANRLDLLEAVVAELADLTLALDVAQAGVALFATALARALGFTRETTLLAMLQAPRLAIALRAAGLGPRAVERQLFALDPDARPPDGLDALSPERAAALLAGAR
;
A
#
# COMPACT_ATOMS: atom_id res chain seq x y z
N MET A 1 -10.49 41.77 12.72
CA MET A 1 -9.39 41.21 13.54
C MET A 1 -10.00 40.04 14.33
N THR A 2 -9.85 38.84 13.86
CA THR A 2 -10.30 37.61 14.57
C THR A 2 -9.35 37.34 15.73
N SER A 3 -9.90 37.18 16.94
CA SER A 3 -9.15 36.99 18.20
C SER A 3 -8.34 35.67 18.12
N PRO A 4 -7.05 35.67 18.52
CA PRO A 4 -6.20 34.46 18.45
C PRO A 4 -6.74 33.29 19.28
N ALA A 5 -7.53 33.55 20.33
CA ALA A 5 -8.17 32.50 21.13
C ALA A 5 -9.26 31.73 20.38
N PHE A 6 -9.96 32.38 19.43
CA PHE A 6 -10.99 31.73 18.64
C PHE A 6 -10.42 30.78 17.58
N SER A 7 -9.22 31.09 17.08
CA SER A 7 -8.47 30.24 16.15
C SER A 7 -7.98 28.96 16.82
N ALA A 8 -7.39 29.08 18.02
CA ALA A 8 -6.82 27.94 18.75
C ALA A 8 -7.89 26.91 19.20
N THR A 9 -9.09 27.35 19.58
CA THR A 9 -10.19 26.46 19.97
C THR A 9 -10.70 25.68 18.77
N ARG A 10 -10.83 26.32 17.60
CA ARG A 10 -11.30 25.69 16.38
C ARG A 10 -10.27 24.70 15.83
N GLU A 11 -9.00 25.01 15.95
CA GLU A 11 -7.91 24.09 15.58
C GLU A 11 -7.90 22.83 16.46
N SER A 12 -8.11 22.97 17.77
CA SER A 12 -8.19 21.85 18.72
C SER A 12 -9.42 20.96 18.47
N GLU A 13 -10.56 21.54 18.10
CA GLU A 13 -11.76 20.78 17.71
C GLU A 13 -11.54 19.97 16.43
N VAL A 14 -10.90 20.57 15.43
CA VAL A 14 -10.56 19.90 14.18
C VAL A 14 -9.58 18.75 14.42
N GLU A 15 -8.56 18.95 15.25
CA GLU A 15 -7.62 17.89 15.61
C GLU A 15 -8.31 16.72 16.33
N SER A 16 -9.22 17.02 17.25
CA SER A 16 -9.98 15.99 17.96
C SER A 16 -10.86 15.17 17.00
N LEU A 17 -11.51 15.84 16.03
CA LEU A 17 -12.32 15.20 15.01
C LEU A 17 -11.46 14.27 14.12
N LEU A 18 -10.33 14.78 13.64
CA LEU A 18 -9.41 14.02 12.78
C LEU A 18 -8.78 12.83 13.52
N ALA A 19 -8.42 13.01 14.80
CA ALA A 19 -7.93 11.93 15.64
C ALA A 19 -9.00 10.85 15.85
N GLY A 20 -10.26 11.24 16.03
CA GLY A 20 -11.39 10.31 16.13
C GLY A 20 -11.62 9.51 14.84
N GLN A 21 -11.55 10.16 13.69
CA GLN A 21 -11.68 9.52 12.39
C GLN A 21 -10.51 8.57 12.12
N LEU A 22 -9.28 8.97 12.44
CA LEU A 22 -8.10 8.12 12.31
C LEU A 22 -8.20 6.88 13.21
N ALA A 23 -8.60 7.05 14.47
CA ALA A 23 -8.79 5.93 15.39
C ALA A 23 -9.91 4.97 14.94
N ALA A 24 -10.97 5.48 14.30
CA ALA A 24 -12.01 4.64 13.71
C ALA A 24 -11.48 3.85 12.51
N ALA A 25 -10.68 4.51 11.66
CA ALA A 25 -10.02 3.88 10.53
C ALA A 25 -9.03 2.78 10.96
N ASP A 26 -8.25 3.02 12.02
CA ASP A 26 -7.32 2.04 12.58
C ASP A 26 -8.03 0.83 13.16
N ARG A 27 -9.15 1.02 13.85
CA ARG A 27 -9.96 -0.10 14.36
C ARG A 27 -10.52 -0.95 13.21
N ALA A 28 -11.10 -0.32 12.19
CA ALA A 28 -11.61 -1.03 11.03
C ALA A 28 -10.52 -1.83 10.30
N LEU A 29 -9.32 -1.25 10.19
CA LEU A 29 -8.16 -1.93 9.59
C LEU A 29 -7.67 -3.10 10.45
N ALA A 30 -7.58 -2.94 11.77
CA ALA A 30 -7.20 -3.99 12.70
C ALA A 30 -8.21 -5.13 12.70
N ASP A 31 -9.50 -4.82 12.67
CA ASP A 31 -10.57 -5.81 12.57
C ASP A 31 -10.54 -6.53 11.22
N ALA A 32 -10.29 -5.82 10.12
CA ALA A 32 -10.10 -6.42 8.80
C ALA A 32 -8.90 -7.38 8.78
N GLN A 33 -7.76 -6.99 9.36
CA GLN A 33 -6.57 -7.86 9.48
C GLN A 33 -6.81 -9.09 10.36
N LYS A 34 -7.48 -8.91 11.50
CA LYS A 34 -7.86 -10.00 12.41
C LYS A 34 -8.82 -10.97 11.73
N THR A 35 -9.74 -10.42 10.97
CA THR A 35 -10.76 -11.15 10.27
C THR A 35 -10.21 -11.88 9.04
N LEU A 36 -9.24 -11.30 8.31
CA LEU A 36 -8.56 -11.99 7.22
C LEU A 36 -7.90 -13.29 7.69
N ARG A 37 -7.34 -13.30 8.89
CA ARG A 37 -6.78 -14.51 9.52
C ARG A 37 -7.83 -15.62 9.74
N HIS A 38 -9.03 -15.23 10.14
CA HIS A 38 -10.16 -16.15 10.35
C HIS A 38 -10.81 -16.58 9.04
N ARG A 39 -10.67 -15.80 7.98
CA ARG A 39 -11.50 -15.80 6.78
C ARG A 39 -10.86 -16.31 5.51
N LEU A 40 -9.63 -16.70 5.53
CA LEU A 40 -9.20 -17.62 4.46
C LEU A 40 -10.13 -18.86 4.40
N GLY A 41 -11.14 -18.87 5.27
CA GLY A 41 -12.16 -19.88 5.39
C GLY A 41 -13.64 -19.50 5.25
N CYS A 42 -14.11 -18.25 5.42
CA CYS A 42 -15.55 -17.89 5.41
C CYS A 42 -15.88 -16.39 5.23
N ASP A 43 -17.07 -16.12 4.74
CA ASP A 43 -17.73 -14.89 4.33
C ASP A 43 -17.68 -13.69 5.28
N ASP A 44 -17.29 -12.49 4.79
CA ASP A 44 -17.71 -11.18 5.32
C ASP A 44 -17.32 -9.93 4.48
N GLU A 45 -18.14 -8.88 4.58
CA GLU A 45 -18.33 -7.78 3.63
C GLU A 45 -17.31 -6.62 3.67
N LEU A 46 -16.30 -6.60 4.57
CA LEU A 46 -15.44 -5.43 4.79
C LEU A 46 -14.19 -5.35 3.91
N ILE A 47 -13.74 -6.47 3.39
CA ILE A 47 -12.70 -6.54 2.37
C ILE A 47 -13.36 -7.23 1.19
N GLY A 48 -13.51 -6.53 0.06
CA GLY A 48 -14.22 -7.08 -1.09
C GLY A 48 -13.75 -8.50 -1.41
N ASP A 49 -14.68 -9.39 -1.70
CA ASP A 49 -14.47 -10.81 -1.99
C ASP A 49 -13.28 -11.08 -2.92
N ARG A 50 -12.99 -10.12 -3.79
CA ARG A 50 -11.88 -10.16 -4.74
C ARG A 50 -10.51 -10.13 -4.03
N ILE A 51 -10.31 -9.25 -3.06
CA ILE A 51 -9.04 -9.17 -2.29
C ILE A 51 -8.85 -10.46 -1.48
N VAL A 52 -9.89 -10.97 -0.85
CA VAL A 52 -9.83 -12.23 -0.10
C VAL A 52 -9.47 -13.39 -1.02
N ALA A 53 -10.08 -13.48 -2.20
CA ALA A 53 -9.76 -14.49 -3.20
C ALA A 53 -8.31 -14.39 -3.69
N GLN A 54 -7.81 -13.18 -3.92
CA GLN A 54 -6.42 -12.96 -4.34
C GLN A 54 -5.42 -13.36 -3.24
N VAL A 55 -5.70 -13.03 -1.97
CA VAL A 55 -4.85 -13.44 -0.83
C VAL A 55 -4.81 -14.97 -0.71
N ARG A 56 -5.96 -15.63 -0.82
CA ARG A 56 -6.04 -17.09 -0.81
C ARG A 56 -5.22 -17.69 -1.96
N ALA A 57 -5.47 -17.24 -3.19
CA ALA A 57 -4.74 -17.71 -4.37
C ALA A 57 -3.23 -17.50 -4.24
N GLY A 58 -2.80 -16.36 -3.68
CA GLY A 58 -1.39 -16.07 -3.40
C GLY A 58 -0.77 -17.07 -2.41
N ILE A 59 -1.46 -17.40 -1.32
CA ILE A 59 -1.00 -18.40 -0.34
C ILE A 59 -0.94 -19.80 -0.96
N GLU A 60 -1.96 -20.20 -1.70
CA GLU A 60 -2.01 -21.50 -2.38
C GLU A 60 -0.91 -21.62 -3.44
N SER A 61 -0.68 -20.57 -4.21
CA SER A 61 0.40 -20.50 -5.20
C SER A 61 1.77 -20.63 -4.54
N LEU A 62 2.01 -19.89 -3.44
CA LEU A 62 3.24 -19.98 -2.67
C LEU A 62 3.44 -21.38 -2.08
N ALA A 63 2.39 -21.96 -1.51
CA ALA A 63 2.44 -23.32 -0.99
C ALA A 63 2.79 -24.33 -2.09
N GLY A 64 2.22 -24.21 -3.28
CA GLY A 64 2.53 -25.06 -4.43
C GLY A 64 3.98 -24.93 -4.89
N GLN A 65 4.56 -23.72 -4.86
CA GLN A 65 5.97 -23.50 -5.20
C GLN A 65 6.96 -24.07 -4.16
N LEU A 66 6.55 -24.11 -2.90
CA LEU A 66 7.37 -24.58 -1.78
C LEU A 66 7.21 -26.07 -1.49
N ALA A 67 6.11 -26.68 -1.95
CA ALA A 67 5.80 -28.09 -1.68
C ALA A 67 6.77 -29.02 -2.44
N GLN A 68 7.81 -29.48 -1.77
CA GLN A 68 8.74 -30.49 -2.25
C GLN A 68 8.34 -31.90 -1.73
N GLY A 69 7.15 -32.37 -2.10
CA GLY A 69 6.67 -33.69 -1.67
C GLY A 69 5.71 -33.68 -0.48
N ASP A 70 5.53 -32.55 0.21
CA ASP A 70 4.49 -32.35 1.22
C ASP A 70 3.15 -32.01 0.55
N GLU A 71 2.04 -32.31 1.21
CA GLU A 71 0.73 -31.90 0.71
C GLU A 71 0.64 -30.35 0.68
N PRO A 72 0.44 -29.69 -0.49
CA PRO A 72 0.37 -28.23 -0.60
C PRO A 72 -0.66 -27.60 0.33
N TYR A 73 -1.75 -28.30 0.61
CA TYR A 73 -2.82 -27.86 1.51
C TYR A 73 -2.35 -27.69 2.95
N ALA A 74 -1.60 -28.68 3.48
CA ALA A 74 -1.06 -28.59 4.84
C ALA A 74 -0.06 -27.44 4.97
N LEU A 75 0.72 -27.17 3.91
CA LEU A 75 1.63 -26.05 3.86
C LEU A 75 0.89 -24.73 3.77
N ALA A 76 -0.14 -24.60 2.93
CA ALA A 76 -0.97 -23.40 2.84
C ALA A 76 -1.58 -23.04 4.20
N HIS A 77 -2.04 -24.02 4.97
CA HIS A 77 -2.56 -23.80 6.32
C HIS A 77 -1.50 -23.26 7.29
N LYS A 78 -0.25 -23.78 7.22
CA LYS A 78 0.87 -23.25 8.02
C LYS A 78 1.22 -21.80 7.62
N LEU A 79 1.29 -21.51 6.32
CA LEU A 79 1.57 -20.17 5.81
C LEU A 79 0.50 -19.15 6.24
N THR A 80 -0.75 -19.56 6.28
CA THR A 80 -1.86 -18.72 6.77
C THR A 80 -1.72 -18.37 8.26
N ALA A 81 -1.02 -19.19 9.04
CA ALA A 81 -0.77 -18.92 10.46
C ALA A 81 0.32 -17.85 10.69
N GLU A 82 1.07 -17.45 9.65
CA GLU A 82 2.14 -16.46 9.76
C GLU A 82 1.60 -15.03 9.51
N PRO A 83 1.44 -14.18 10.57
CA PRO A 83 0.77 -12.88 10.43
C PRO A 83 1.50 -11.91 9.51
N ALA A 84 2.83 -11.93 9.52
CA ALA A 84 3.63 -11.04 8.70
C ALA A 84 3.48 -11.38 7.21
N LEU A 85 3.49 -12.68 6.88
CA LEU A 85 3.28 -13.16 5.52
C LEU A 85 1.88 -12.82 5.00
N VAL A 86 0.84 -13.10 5.80
CA VAL A 86 -0.54 -12.77 5.42
C VAL A 86 -0.71 -11.27 5.19
N ARG A 87 -0.13 -10.41 6.04
CA ARG A 87 -0.16 -8.96 5.89
C ARG A 87 0.54 -8.52 4.59
N HIS A 88 1.69 -9.11 4.29
CA HIS A 88 2.43 -8.81 3.06
C HIS A 88 1.64 -9.20 1.80
N ILE A 89 1.09 -10.42 1.77
CA ILE A 89 0.26 -10.90 0.63
C ILE A 89 -1.00 -10.03 0.49
N HIS A 90 -1.62 -9.64 1.61
CA HIS A 90 -2.75 -8.72 1.60
C HIS A 90 -2.37 -7.35 0.99
N ALA A 91 -1.22 -6.80 1.38
CA ALA A 91 -0.73 -5.55 0.80
C ALA A 91 -0.49 -5.67 -0.72
N ILE A 92 0.07 -6.78 -1.19
CA ILE A 92 0.23 -7.07 -2.63
C ILE A 92 -1.12 -7.13 -3.34
N ALA A 93 -2.12 -7.78 -2.75
CA ALA A 93 -3.46 -7.87 -3.32
C ALA A 93 -4.13 -6.47 -3.41
N ILE A 94 -3.96 -5.63 -2.38
CA ILE A 94 -4.43 -4.24 -2.38
C ILE A 94 -3.73 -3.45 -3.48
N GLU A 95 -2.42 -3.56 -3.61
CA GLU A 95 -1.67 -2.87 -4.67
C GLU A 95 -2.21 -3.25 -6.05
N ALA A 96 -2.40 -4.53 -6.31
CA ALA A 96 -2.89 -5.02 -7.59
C ALA A 96 -4.31 -4.49 -7.89
N GLU A 97 -5.20 -4.54 -6.91
CA GLU A 97 -6.58 -4.05 -7.03
C GLU A 97 -6.64 -2.53 -7.28
N LEU A 98 -5.87 -1.75 -6.51
CA LEU A 98 -5.80 -0.29 -6.70
C LEU A 98 -5.16 0.07 -8.05
N ALA A 99 -4.13 -0.66 -8.47
CA ALA A 99 -3.47 -0.43 -9.75
C ALA A 99 -4.40 -0.72 -10.92
N GLU A 100 -5.19 -1.78 -10.86
CA GLU A 100 -6.18 -2.13 -11.88
C GLU A 100 -7.27 -1.05 -11.98
N ARG A 101 -7.87 -0.65 -10.84
CA ARG A 101 -8.88 0.42 -10.81
C ARG A 101 -8.33 1.75 -11.34
N LEU A 102 -7.12 2.12 -10.93
CA LEU A 102 -6.48 3.35 -11.41
C LEU A 102 -6.23 3.28 -12.92
N SER A 103 -5.73 2.13 -13.41
CA SER A 103 -5.47 1.88 -14.82
C SER A 103 -6.74 2.00 -15.67
N GLU A 104 -7.84 1.38 -15.24
CA GLU A 104 -9.13 1.46 -15.93
C GLU A 104 -9.68 2.88 -15.96
N ARG A 105 -9.62 3.61 -14.84
CA ARG A 105 -10.21 4.95 -14.72
C ARG A 105 -9.44 6.03 -15.45
N LEU A 106 -8.12 5.97 -15.42
CA LEU A 106 -7.26 7.00 -16.01
C LEU A 106 -6.63 6.57 -17.34
N ALA A 107 -7.00 5.39 -17.85
CA ALA A 107 -6.40 4.79 -19.05
C ALA A 107 -4.86 4.71 -18.97
N LEU A 108 -4.34 4.37 -17.79
CA LEU A 108 -2.91 4.26 -17.53
C LEU A 108 -2.44 2.83 -17.79
N ASP A 109 -1.21 2.70 -18.27
CA ASP A 109 -0.56 1.40 -18.34
C ASP A 109 -0.22 0.92 -16.92
N PRO A 110 -0.66 -0.28 -16.50
CA PRO A 110 -0.39 -0.80 -15.16
C PRO A 110 1.08 -1.16 -14.93
N VAL A 111 1.89 -1.28 -15.98
CA VAL A 111 3.32 -1.60 -15.92
C VAL A 111 4.16 -0.33 -15.97
N VAL A 112 3.83 0.59 -16.86
CA VAL A 112 4.63 1.79 -17.16
C VAL A 112 3.85 3.05 -16.77
N SER A 113 4.04 3.51 -15.53
CA SER A 113 3.50 4.80 -15.13
C SER A 113 4.22 5.96 -15.84
N PRO A 114 3.59 7.14 -16.00
CA PRO A 114 4.23 8.30 -16.61
C PRO A 114 5.56 8.69 -15.94
N LEU A 115 5.64 8.62 -14.61
CA LEU A 115 6.88 8.86 -13.88
C LEU A 115 7.95 7.82 -14.21
N LEU A 116 7.60 6.53 -14.20
CA LEU A 116 8.54 5.46 -14.55
C LEU A 116 9.07 5.66 -15.98
N GLN A 117 8.21 6.02 -16.93
CA GLN A 117 8.62 6.34 -18.29
C GLN A 117 9.63 7.49 -18.34
N THR A 118 9.44 8.51 -17.51
CA THR A 118 10.35 9.67 -17.46
C THR A 118 11.75 9.29 -16.95
N VAL A 119 11.84 8.38 -15.98
CA VAL A 119 13.13 7.99 -15.37
C VAL A 119 13.83 6.84 -16.08
N LEU A 120 13.15 6.07 -16.93
CA LEU A 120 13.70 4.89 -17.63
C LEU A 120 14.95 5.21 -18.46
N ALA A 121 15.02 6.39 -19.08
CA ALA A 121 16.16 6.79 -19.90
C ALA A 121 17.41 7.15 -19.07
N ALA A 122 17.23 7.45 -17.79
CA ALA A 122 18.29 7.96 -16.91
C ALA A 122 18.70 6.99 -15.79
N SER A 123 17.97 5.91 -15.59
CA SER A 123 18.13 5.02 -14.45
C SER A 123 18.19 3.54 -14.86
N VAL A 124 19.24 2.83 -14.42
CA VAL A 124 19.34 1.37 -14.57
C VAL A 124 18.30 0.68 -13.71
N SER A 125 18.11 1.14 -12.46
CA SER A 125 17.11 0.60 -11.54
C SER A 125 15.69 0.68 -12.11
N ALA A 126 15.38 1.76 -12.84
CA ALA A 126 14.10 1.92 -13.51
C ALA A 126 13.88 0.90 -14.64
N ASN A 127 14.93 0.56 -15.39
CA ASN A 127 14.85 -0.48 -16.44
C ASN A 127 14.61 -1.87 -15.84
N ASP A 128 15.31 -2.20 -14.75
CA ASP A 128 15.11 -3.48 -14.04
C ASP A 128 13.72 -3.52 -13.39
N LEU A 129 13.25 -2.40 -12.83
CA LEU A 129 11.90 -2.27 -12.28
C LEU A 129 10.82 -2.49 -13.34
N LEU A 130 11.00 -1.96 -14.56
CA LEU A 130 10.05 -2.18 -15.64
C LEU A 130 9.83 -3.67 -15.91
N THR A 131 10.92 -4.44 -15.99
CA THR A 131 10.87 -5.88 -16.18
C THR A 131 10.19 -6.61 -15.01
N ALA A 132 10.54 -6.22 -13.78
CA ALA A 132 9.95 -6.80 -12.57
C ALA A 132 8.45 -6.44 -12.45
N GLN A 133 8.06 -5.21 -12.78
CA GLN A 133 6.68 -4.76 -12.75
C GLN A 133 5.81 -5.49 -13.79
N ALA A 134 6.35 -5.73 -15.01
CA ALA A 134 5.65 -6.52 -16.03
C ALA A 134 5.37 -7.95 -15.54
N ARG A 135 6.35 -8.58 -14.89
CA ARG A 135 6.18 -9.92 -14.28
C ARG A 135 5.14 -9.90 -13.16
N PHE A 136 5.20 -8.88 -12.31
CA PHE A 136 4.22 -8.71 -11.23
C PHE A 136 2.79 -8.61 -11.76
N VAL A 137 2.53 -7.72 -12.72
CA VAL A 137 1.20 -7.57 -13.33
C VAL A 137 0.74 -8.88 -13.99
N GLN A 138 1.63 -9.59 -14.66
CA GLN A 138 1.30 -10.86 -15.27
C GLN A 138 0.98 -11.95 -14.22
N SER A 139 1.75 -12.04 -13.13
CA SER A 139 1.49 -13.02 -12.06
C SER A 139 0.17 -12.74 -11.35
N GLN A 140 -0.13 -11.46 -11.06
CA GLN A 140 -1.39 -11.08 -10.42
C GLN A 140 -2.61 -11.41 -11.29
N ARG A 141 -2.53 -11.22 -12.60
CA ARG A 141 -3.60 -11.63 -13.55
C ARG A 141 -3.86 -13.14 -13.54
N ARG A 142 -2.87 -13.94 -13.15
CA ARG A 142 -3.00 -15.39 -13.00
C ARG A 142 -3.39 -15.83 -11.58
N GLY A 143 -3.51 -14.91 -10.63
CA GLY A 143 -3.69 -15.21 -9.22
C GLY A 143 -2.45 -15.84 -8.57
N GLU A 144 -1.26 -15.63 -9.14
CA GLU A 144 -0.01 -16.20 -8.67
C GLU A 144 0.76 -15.19 -7.81
N LEU A 145 1.29 -15.65 -6.68
CA LEU A 145 2.31 -14.94 -5.93
C LEU A 145 3.64 -15.63 -6.18
N VAL A 146 4.63 -14.88 -6.66
CA VAL A 146 5.97 -15.42 -6.88
C VAL A 146 6.86 -15.17 -5.67
N LEU A 147 7.73 -16.13 -5.33
CA LEU A 147 8.69 -16.02 -4.22
C LEU A 147 9.55 -14.75 -4.30
N ALA A 148 9.80 -14.24 -5.50
CA ALA A 148 10.56 -13.01 -5.71
C ALA A 148 9.87 -11.76 -5.13
N GLU A 149 8.55 -11.78 -4.91
CA GLU A 149 7.80 -10.68 -4.30
C GLU A 149 7.92 -10.65 -2.77
N LEU A 150 8.47 -11.70 -2.15
CA LEU A 150 8.63 -11.73 -0.70
C LEU A 150 9.91 -11.00 -0.28
N PRO A 151 9.84 -10.13 0.74
CA PRO A 151 11.01 -9.57 1.40
C PRO A 151 11.94 -10.67 1.98
N ALA A 152 13.20 -10.36 2.15
CA ALA A 152 14.20 -11.33 2.59
C ALA A 152 13.85 -11.97 3.95
N ASP A 153 13.40 -11.16 4.90
CA ASP A 153 12.98 -11.57 6.24
C ASP A 153 11.80 -12.55 6.22
N LEU A 154 10.83 -12.34 5.31
CA LEU A 154 9.71 -13.28 5.12
C LEU A 154 10.13 -14.57 4.41
N ARG A 155 11.15 -14.53 3.57
CA ARG A 155 11.72 -15.75 2.96
C ARG A 155 12.43 -16.63 3.98
N ASP A 156 13.04 -16.02 5.00
CA ASP A 156 13.78 -16.75 6.02
C ASP A 156 12.87 -17.55 6.97
N VAL A 157 11.61 -17.16 7.12
CA VAL A 157 10.61 -17.89 7.94
C VAL A 157 9.87 -18.98 7.15
N LEU A 158 10.08 -19.06 5.83
CA LEU A 158 9.47 -20.12 5.02
C LEU A 158 10.15 -21.46 5.26
N PRO A 159 9.40 -22.58 5.22
CA PRO A 159 10.01 -23.91 5.25
C PRO A 159 10.97 -24.06 4.07
N THR A 160 12.08 -24.76 4.32
CA THR A 160 13.25 -24.92 3.42
C THR A 160 12.81 -25.30 2.00
N GLY A 161 12.88 -24.34 1.09
CA GLY A 161 12.73 -24.50 -0.34
C GLY A 161 13.95 -23.93 -1.08
N PRO A 162 14.06 -24.04 -2.39
CA PRO A 162 15.13 -23.43 -3.14
C PRO A 162 15.11 -21.92 -2.89
N LYS A 163 16.18 -21.40 -2.22
CA LYS A 163 16.32 -19.96 -2.02
C LYS A 163 16.46 -19.32 -3.40
N PRO A 164 15.58 -18.37 -3.76
CA PRO A 164 15.74 -17.67 -5.02
C PRO A 164 17.12 -17.00 -5.04
N THR A 165 17.84 -17.17 -6.12
CA THR A 165 19.07 -16.44 -6.40
C THR A 165 18.82 -14.94 -6.25
N ALA A 166 19.77 -14.21 -5.71
CA ALA A 166 19.74 -12.81 -5.32
C ALA A 166 19.59 -11.81 -6.49
N ALA A 167 18.60 -12.01 -7.37
CA ALA A 167 18.13 -10.95 -8.23
C ALA A 167 17.41 -9.92 -7.34
N ALA A 168 17.63 -8.63 -7.59
CA ALA A 168 16.97 -7.56 -6.87
C ALA A 168 15.45 -7.81 -6.90
N ASN A 169 14.84 -7.83 -5.72
CA ASN A 169 13.40 -7.95 -5.57
C ASN A 169 12.74 -6.70 -6.18
N ARG A 170 11.53 -6.83 -6.72
CA ARG A 170 10.75 -5.70 -7.24
C ARG A 170 10.60 -4.58 -6.19
N LEU A 171 10.42 -4.93 -4.92
CA LEU A 171 10.28 -3.95 -3.84
C LEU A 171 11.59 -3.18 -3.62
N ASP A 172 12.74 -3.85 -3.68
CA ASP A 172 14.06 -3.21 -3.59
C ASP A 172 14.29 -2.25 -4.78
N LEU A 173 13.81 -2.63 -5.97
CA LEU A 173 13.89 -1.79 -7.17
C LEU A 173 12.96 -0.56 -7.07
N LEU A 174 11.76 -0.71 -6.50
CA LEU A 174 10.87 0.42 -6.21
C LEU A 174 11.53 1.41 -5.25
N GLU A 175 12.15 0.93 -4.19
CA GLU A 175 12.90 1.75 -3.23
C GLU A 175 14.09 2.45 -3.90
N ALA A 176 14.84 1.74 -4.75
CA ALA A 176 15.97 2.31 -5.48
C ALA A 176 15.51 3.44 -6.41
N VAL A 177 14.46 3.22 -7.21
CA VAL A 177 13.91 4.24 -8.10
C VAL A 177 13.44 5.46 -7.32
N VAL A 178 12.69 5.27 -6.22
CA VAL A 178 12.24 6.38 -5.37
C VAL A 178 13.43 7.10 -4.71
N ALA A 179 14.52 6.38 -4.36
CA ALA A 179 15.71 6.97 -3.79
C ALA A 179 16.50 7.84 -4.79
N GLU A 180 16.44 7.53 -6.08
CA GLU A 180 17.09 8.31 -7.15
C GLU A 180 16.34 9.61 -7.49
N LEU A 181 15.07 9.75 -7.06
CA LEU A 181 14.29 10.97 -7.31
C LEU A 181 14.80 12.11 -6.44
N ALA A 182 15.15 13.23 -7.08
CA ALA A 182 15.57 14.45 -6.38
C ALA A 182 14.40 15.12 -5.62
N ASP A 183 13.17 14.92 -6.10
CA ASP A 183 11.93 15.43 -5.51
C ASP A 183 10.85 14.37 -5.57
N LEU A 184 10.20 14.11 -4.43
CA LEU A 184 9.12 13.14 -4.31
C LEU A 184 7.76 13.65 -4.79
N THR A 185 7.64 14.92 -5.19
CA THR A 185 6.36 15.52 -5.56
C THR A 185 5.63 14.74 -6.66
N LEU A 186 6.36 14.31 -7.70
CA LEU A 186 5.78 13.50 -8.78
C LEU A 186 5.48 12.07 -8.33
N ALA A 187 6.28 11.52 -7.42
CA ALA A 187 6.05 10.20 -6.87
C ALA A 187 4.87 10.18 -5.87
N LEU A 188 4.51 11.34 -5.31
CA LEU A 188 3.32 11.54 -4.48
C LEU A 188 2.08 11.99 -5.27
N ASP A 189 2.14 11.90 -6.60
CA ASP A 189 0.98 11.99 -7.48
C ASP A 189 0.68 10.62 -8.08
N VAL A 190 -0.40 9.98 -7.62
CA VAL A 190 -0.73 8.59 -7.99
C VAL A 190 -0.99 8.44 -9.49
N ALA A 191 -1.50 9.48 -10.16
CA ALA A 191 -1.71 9.46 -11.61
C ALA A 191 -0.39 9.50 -12.39
N GLN A 192 0.67 10.07 -11.82
CA GLN A 192 2.01 10.08 -12.41
C GLN A 192 2.82 8.85 -12.03
N ALA A 193 2.79 8.49 -10.75
CA ALA A 193 3.61 7.43 -10.19
C ALA A 193 3.05 6.02 -10.42
N GLY A 194 1.73 5.89 -10.57
CA GLY A 194 1.05 4.61 -10.38
C GLY A 194 1.09 4.16 -8.92
N VAL A 195 0.29 3.16 -8.57
CA VAL A 195 0.13 2.74 -7.16
C VAL A 195 1.45 2.26 -6.54
N ALA A 196 2.26 1.52 -7.28
CA ALA A 196 3.50 0.93 -6.77
C ALA A 196 4.51 1.96 -6.29
N LEU A 197 4.87 2.93 -7.15
CA LEU A 197 5.82 3.99 -6.80
C LEU A 197 5.22 4.98 -5.80
N PHE A 198 3.93 5.31 -5.94
CA PHE A 198 3.24 6.19 -4.99
C PHE A 198 3.25 5.63 -3.57
N ALA A 199 2.89 4.35 -3.38
CA ALA A 199 2.90 3.71 -2.06
C ALA A 199 4.31 3.67 -1.46
N THR A 200 5.33 3.38 -2.29
CA THR A 200 6.74 3.37 -1.85
C THR A 200 7.22 4.77 -1.46
N ALA A 201 6.91 5.78 -2.27
CA ALA A 201 7.28 7.17 -1.98
C ALA A 201 6.59 7.69 -0.70
N LEU A 202 5.31 7.37 -0.51
CA LEU A 202 4.57 7.77 0.68
C LEU A 202 5.09 7.05 1.94
N ALA A 203 5.40 5.75 1.84
CA ALA A 203 6.02 4.98 2.91
C ALA A 203 7.35 5.62 3.33
N ARG A 204 8.21 5.94 2.37
CA ARG A 204 9.50 6.61 2.59
C ARG A 204 9.34 7.98 3.24
N ALA A 205 8.42 8.81 2.74
CA ALA A 205 8.17 10.16 3.27
C ALA A 205 7.73 10.14 4.74
N LEU A 206 7.01 9.09 5.16
CA LEU A 206 6.45 8.96 6.51
C LEU A 206 7.28 8.06 7.44
N GLY A 207 8.29 7.37 6.95
CA GLY A 207 9.00 6.34 7.69
C GLY A 207 8.11 5.15 8.06
N PHE A 208 7.15 4.81 7.21
CA PHE A 208 6.27 3.66 7.37
C PHE A 208 6.79 2.47 6.55
N THR A 209 6.29 1.27 6.88
CA THR A 209 6.44 0.14 5.96
C THR A 209 5.50 0.30 4.77
N ARG A 210 5.87 -0.27 3.65
CA ARG A 210 5.05 -0.24 2.44
C ARG A 210 3.69 -0.93 2.66
N GLU A 211 3.67 -2.03 3.41
CA GLU A 211 2.45 -2.75 3.79
C GLU A 211 1.50 -1.84 4.58
N THR A 212 2.01 -1.14 5.59
CA THR A 212 1.22 -0.19 6.38
C THR A 212 0.63 0.91 5.51
N THR A 213 1.40 1.40 4.54
CA THR A 213 0.96 2.44 3.61
C THR A 213 -0.15 1.94 2.68
N LEU A 214 0.01 0.77 2.07
CA LEU A 214 -1.01 0.18 1.19
C LEU A 214 -2.31 -0.11 1.93
N LEU A 215 -2.23 -0.62 3.16
CA LEU A 215 -3.39 -0.82 4.02
C LEU A 215 -4.08 0.52 4.36
N ALA A 216 -3.30 1.59 4.60
CA ALA A 216 -3.84 2.92 4.84
C ALA A 216 -4.55 3.50 3.61
N MET A 217 -4.13 3.15 2.39
CA MET A 217 -4.74 3.62 1.14
C MET A 217 -6.18 3.13 0.94
N LEU A 218 -6.61 2.09 1.65
CA LEU A 218 -8.01 1.63 1.65
C LEU A 218 -8.95 2.56 2.43
N GLN A 219 -8.41 3.52 3.18
CA GLN A 219 -9.21 4.35 4.09
C GLN A 219 -8.93 5.82 3.80
N ALA A 220 -9.89 6.48 3.17
CA ALA A 220 -9.77 7.87 2.75
C ALA A 220 -9.34 8.84 3.88
N PRO A 221 -9.87 8.78 5.12
CA PRO A 221 -9.42 9.66 6.20
C PRO A 221 -7.94 9.45 6.57
N ARG A 222 -7.51 8.19 6.66
CA ARG A 222 -6.12 7.86 7.00
C ARG A 222 -5.15 8.28 5.90
N LEU A 223 -5.50 8.00 4.65
CA LEU A 223 -4.71 8.42 3.48
C LEU A 223 -4.60 9.95 3.42
N ALA A 224 -5.71 10.68 3.65
CA ALA A 224 -5.71 12.13 3.66
C ALA A 224 -4.72 12.70 4.69
N ILE A 225 -4.74 12.18 5.92
CA ILE A 225 -3.83 12.59 6.99
C ILE A 225 -2.38 12.22 6.62
N ALA A 226 -2.16 11.03 6.05
CA ALA A 226 -0.84 10.59 5.60
C ALA A 226 -0.26 11.51 4.52
N LEU A 227 -1.05 11.89 3.52
CA LEU A 227 -0.64 12.82 2.47
C LEU A 227 -0.38 14.22 3.01
N ARG A 228 -1.17 14.69 3.98
CA ARG A 228 -0.88 15.94 4.67
C ARG A 228 0.43 15.89 5.44
N ALA A 229 0.69 14.80 6.16
CA ALA A 229 1.96 14.58 6.87
C ALA A 229 3.17 14.53 5.92
N ALA A 230 2.97 13.99 4.70
CA ALA A 230 3.97 14.01 3.64
C ALA A 230 4.15 15.39 2.96
N GLY A 231 3.43 16.43 3.42
CA GLY A 231 3.59 17.81 2.97
C GLY A 231 2.65 18.23 1.83
N LEU A 232 1.73 17.38 1.37
CA LEU A 232 0.80 17.76 0.30
C LEU A 232 -0.21 18.81 0.80
N GLY A 233 -0.47 19.82 -0.04
CA GLY A 233 -1.53 20.80 0.20
C GLY A 233 -2.93 20.15 0.11
N PRO A 234 -3.97 20.75 0.74
CA PRO A 234 -5.32 20.17 0.79
C PRO A 234 -5.88 19.79 -0.59
N ARG A 235 -5.74 20.66 -1.58
CA ARG A 235 -6.19 20.40 -2.95
C ARG A 235 -5.44 19.23 -3.63
N ALA A 236 -4.16 19.05 -3.30
CA ALA A 236 -3.39 17.92 -3.80
C ALA A 236 -3.88 16.61 -3.16
N VAL A 237 -4.15 16.62 -1.84
CA VAL A 237 -4.74 15.48 -1.14
C VAL A 237 -6.08 15.09 -1.76
N GLU A 238 -6.98 16.06 -1.97
CA GLU A 238 -8.29 15.82 -2.60
C GLU A 238 -8.14 15.16 -3.98
N ARG A 239 -7.20 15.62 -4.82
CA ARG A 239 -6.92 14.99 -6.12
C ARG A 239 -6.46 13.55 -5.98
N GLN A 240 -5.59 13.23 -5.00
CA GLN A 240 -5.11 11.86 -4.80
C GLN A 240 -6.24 10.95 -4.33
N LEU A 241 -7.06 11.40 -3.38
CA LEU A 241 -8.24 10.66 -2.93
C LEU A 241 -9.18 10.37 -4.10
N PHE A 242 -9.55 11.39 -4.85
CA PHE A 242 -10.45 11.26 -6.01
C PHE A 242 -9.87 10.34 -7.09
N ALA A 243 -8.55 10.37 -7.32
CA ALA A 243 -7.90 9.48 -8.28
C ALA A 243 -7.99 8.00 -7.87
N LEU A 244 -7.91 7.69 -6.58
CA LEU A 244 -8.02 6.32 -6.07
C LEU A 244 -9.48 5.87 -5.90
N ASP A 245 -10.34 6.76 -5.40
CA ASP A 245 -11.75 6.51 -5.17
C ASP A 245 -12.57 7.79 -5.42
N PRO A 246 -13.44 7.82 -6.46
CA PRO A 246 -14.23 9.01 -6.80
C PRO A 246 -15.26 9.37 -5.73
N ASP A 247 -15.66 8.42 -4.89
CA ASP A 247 -16.61 8.62 -3.81
C ASP A 247 -15.92 9.06 -2.51
N ALA A 248 -14.60 8.95 -2.44
CA ALA A 248 -13.82 9.40 -1.29
C ALA A 248 -13.96 10.92 -1.08
N ARG A 249 -14.11 11.29 0.19
CA ARG A 249 -14.13 12.69 0.60
C ARG A 249 -13.01 12.92 1.63
N PRO A 250 -12.32 14.05 1.52
CA PRO A 250 -11.37 14.41 2.56
C PRO A 250 -12.14 14.63 3.88
N PRO A 251 -11.50 14.31 5.03
CA PRO A 251 -12.12 14.58 6.31
C PRO A 251 -12.27 16.08 6.54
N ASP A 252 -13.33 16.45 7.28
CA ASP A 252 -13.59 17.83 7.65
C ASP A 252 -12.41 18.43 8.44
N GLY A 253 -12.06 19.67 8.14
CA GLY A 253 -10.97 20.37 8.80
C GLY A 253 -9.57 20.05 8.28
N LEU A 254 -9.43 19.24 7.24
CA LEU A 254 -8.13 18.92 6.65
C LEU A 254 -7.34 20.17 6.20
N ASP A 255 -8.05 21.22 5.79
CA ASP A 255 -7.45 22.49 5.36
C ASP A 255 -6.68 23.21 6.48
N ALA A 256 -7.14 23.06 7.73
CA ALA A 256 -6.52 23.64 8.91
C ALA A 256 -5.39 22.77 9.49
N LEU A 257 -5.22 21.53 8.99
CA LEU A 257 -4.24 20.60 9.51
C LEU A 257 -2.86 20.88 8.90
N SER A 258 -1.88 21.27 9.74
CA SER A 258 -0.49 21.39 9.29
C SER A 258 0.18 20.02 9.08
N PRO A 259 1.25 19.92 8.25
CA PRO A 259 1.99 18.66 8.05
C PRO A 259 2.52 18.08 9.37
N GLU A 260 3.05 18.92 10.28
CA GLU A 260 3.63 18.49 11.55
C GLU A 260 2.54 17.89 12.47
N ARG A 261 1.37 18.52 12.51
CA ARG A 261 0.23 18.02 13.27
C ARG A 261 -0.34 16.74 12.70
N ALA A 262 -0.41 16.65 11.37
CA ALA A 262 -0.78 15.41 10.69
C ALA A 262 0.18 14.26 11.04
N ALA A 263 1.48 14.52 11.04
CA ALA A 263 2.49 13.55 11.45
C ALA A 263 2.33 13.12 12.92
N ALA A 264 2.04 14.08 13.81
CA ALA A 264 1.77 13.79 15.23
C ALA A 264 0.53 12.91 15.43
N LEU A 265 -0.56 13.16 14.68
CA LEU A 265 -1.77 12.32 14.70
C LEU A 265 -1.47 10.89 14.27
N LEU A 266 -0.68 10.71 13.20
CA LEU A 266 -0.28 9.36 12.74
C LEU A 266 0.62 8.65 13.76
N ALA A 267 1.50 9.37 14.45
CA ALA A 267 2.37 8.80 15.47
C ALA A 267 1.58 8.37 16.73
N GLY A 268 0.55 9.12 17.12
CA GLY A 268 -0.31 8.79 18.26
C GLY A 268 -1.30 7.65 18.01
N ALA A 269 -1.48 7.24 16.75
CA ALA A 269 -2.35 6.14 16.35
C ALA A 269 -1.59 4.80 16.10
N ARG A 270 -0.30 4.75 16.48
CA ARG A 270 0.56 3.54 16.34
C ARG A 270 0.45 2.58 17.52
#